data_2f3e33beb506eaa219141516ac91cc1a
#
_entry.id   2f3e33beb506eaa219141516ac91cc1a
#
_cell.length_a   1.000
_cell.length_b   1.000
_cell.length_c   1.000
_cell.angle_alpha   90.00
_cell.angle_beta   90.00
_cell.angle_gamma   90.00
#
_symmetry.space_group_name_H-M   'P 1'
#
loop_
_entity.id
_entity.type
_entity.pdbx_description
1 polymer ?
#
loop_
_entity_poly.entity_id
_entity_poly.type
_entity_poly.pdbx_seq_one_letter_code
_entity_poly.pdbx_strand_id
1 'polypeptide(L)'
;MGAPLCDNAAAGSTAPAFNVGVRLHDLPEGSVEKRILMAGELGFTCIQLPSKVVYKSYGIDRTGLDEDLAARLRAVLDEAGVHVAVFGCYKNLATPDAAQLAESLEDYRACTRFAALLGGCAVGTETGRPNAGNKVADDRFEPAAMDAFCGGLANACELAEAAGVPLLIEPGWNEVVNTPERCREVLDRVDSTALGVIYDPVSLLHPTVAAQSADVVRRMLELNGDAIRVLHAKDYEVVDNEDSDGWCDGSGSRLVCHGAGETGAFDFAPLADWARKVRPGIDCVIENSTPATNVACRDYLLGL
;
A
#
# COMPACT_ATOMS: atom_id res chain seq x y z
N MET A 1 3.93 9.62 -56.93
CA MET A 1 4.69 10.47 -56.01
C MET A 1 3.99 10.34 -54.64
N GLY A 2 4.46 9.45 -53.78
CA GLY A 2 3.94 9.23 -52.43
C GLY A 2 4.69 10.13 -51.46
N ALA A 3 3.95 10.86 -50.65
CA ALA A 3 4.51 11.62 -49.55
C ALA A 3 4.97 10.68 -48.42
N PRO A 4 6.08 10.97 -47.74
CA PRO A 4 6.52 10.16 -46.63
C PRO A 4 5.62 10.39 -45.42
N LEU A 5 5.20 9.29 -44.77
CA LEU A 5 4.58 9.30 -43.47
C LEU A 5 5.62 9.79 -42.45
N CYS A 6 5.33 10.92 -41.81
CA CYS A 6 6.11 11.41 -40.68
C CYS A 6 5.90 10.46 -39.49
N ASP A 7 6.96 9.78 -39.12
CA ASP A 7 7.07 9.13 -37.78
C ASP A 7 6.98 10.22 -36.71
N ASN A 8 5.82 10.34 -36.10
CA ASN A 8 5.67 11.02 -34.81
C ASN A 8 6.24 10.10 -33.72
N ALA A 9 7.55 10.18 -33.50
CA ALA A 9 8.13 9.74 -32.23
C ALA A 9 7.46 10.59 -31.16
N ALA A 10 6.60 9.96 -30.35
CA ALA A 10 5.99 10.58 -29.20
C ALA A 10 7.11 11.07 -28.26
N ALA A 11 7.24 12.40 -28.17
CA ALA A 11 8.09 13.03 -27.17
C ALA A 11 7.62 12.50 -25.80
N GLY A 12 8.50 11.82 -25.09
CA GLY A 12 8.22 11.29 -23.76
C GLY A 12 7.67 12.39 -22.86
N SER A 13 6.57 12.12 -22.19
CA SER A 13 5.98 13.02 -21.21
C SER A 13 7.04 13.41 -20.19
N THR A 14 7.30 14.71 -20.04
CA THR A 14 8.24 15.26 -19.05
C THR A 14 7.66 15.29 -17.63
N ALA A 15 6.41 14.84 -17.44
CA ALA A 15 5.79 14.76 -16.15
C ALA A 15 6.40 13.61 -15.32
N PRO A 16 6.57 13.80 -13.99
CA PRO A 16 7.06 12.75 -13.13
C PRO A 16 6.14 11.52 -13.18
N ALA A 17 6.72 10.32 -13.08
CA ALA A 17 5.95 9.08 -13.07
C ALA A 17 5.05 8.99 -11.85
N PHE A 18 5.51 9.53 -10.73
CA PHE A 18 4.92 9.37 -9.40
C PHE A 18 4.67 10.69 -8.70
N ASN A 19 3.60 10.77 -7.92
CA ASN A 19 3.49 11.64 -6.77
C ASN A 19 4.16 10.95 -5.60
N VAL A 20 5.33 11.40 -5.18
CA VAL A 20 6.11 10.68 -4.17
C VAL A 20 5.66 11.07 -2.77
N GLY A 21 5.32 10.06 -1.99
CA GLY A 21 4.91 10.17 -0.59
C GLY A 21 5.78 9.38 0.37
N VAL A 22 5.45 9.47 1.65
CA VAL A 22 6.14 8.77 2.74
C VAL A 22 5.15 8.25 3.78
N ARG A 23 5.46 7.13 4.43
CA ARG A 23 4.72 6.73 5.64
C ARG A 23 4.98 7.73 6.75
N LEU A 24 3.91 8.27 7.35
CA LEU A 24 4.05 9.32 8.34
C LEU A 24 4.93 8.93 9.54
N HIS A 25 4.98 7.65 9.89
CA HIS A 25 5.79 7.16 11.02
C HIS A 25 7.26 6.90 10.68
N ASP A 26 7.67 6.99 9.43
CA ASP A 26 9.07 6.94 9.00
C ASP A 26 9.75 8.33 9.06
N LEU A 27 8.97 9.38 9.31
CA LEU A 27 9.48 10.71 9.60
C LEU A 27 9.95 10.82 11.06
N PRO A 28 10.80 11.83 11.39
CA PRO A 28 11.23 12.09 12.75
C PRO A 28 10.06 12.18 13.75
N GLU A 29 10.34 11.87 15.02
CA GLU A 29 9.31 11.90 16.08
C GLU A 29 8.64 13.26 16.22
N GLY A 30 7.32 13.22 16.46
CA GLY A 30 6.50 14.41 16.64
C GLY A 30 5.01 14.07 16.63
N SER A 31 4.17 15.09 16.82
CA SER A 31 2.72 14.95 16.62
C SER A 31 2.41 14.64 15.15
N VAL A 32 1.18 14.18 14.88
CA VAL A 32 0.71 13.93 13.51
C VAL A 32 0.84 15.20 12.67
N GLU A 33 0.40 16.34 13.20
CA GLU A 33 0.45 17.64 12.52
C GLU A 33 1.89 18.04 12.17
N LYS A 34 2.81 17.93 13.14
CA LYS A 34 4.22 18.27 12.91
C LYS A 34 4.83 17.41 11.79
N ARG A 35 4.50 16.11 11.77
CA ARG A 35 4.99 15.22 10.72
C ARG A 35 4.37 15.50 9.36
N ILE A 36 3.10 15.91 9.30
CA ILE A 36 2.45 16.34 8.04
C ILE A 36 3.15 17.59 7.48
N LEU A 37 3.37 18.62 8.31
CA LEU A 37 4.11 19.82 7.89
C LEU A 37 5.51 19.48 7.40
N MET A 38 6.21 18.61 8.13
CA MET A 38 7.54 18.15 7.76
C MET A 38 7.54 17.41 6.42
N ALA A 39 6.52 16.59 6.13
CA ALA A 39 6.41 15.92 4.82
C ALA A 39 6.36 16.94 3.68
N GLY A 40 5.57 18.02 3.82
CA GLY A 40 5.54 19.10 2.85
C GLY A 40 6.86 19.87 2.75
N GLU A 41 7.48 20.21 3.87
CA GLU A 41 8.81 20.88 3.91
C GLU A 41 9.90 20.03 3.23
N LEU A 42 9.83 18.71 3.36
CA LEU A 42 10.73 17.77 2.70
C LEU A 42 10.36 17.51 1.23
N GLY A 43 9.31 18.13 0.69
CA GLY A 43 8.90 18.04 -0.71
C GLY A 43 8.18 16.74 -1.07
N PHE A 44 7.60 16.03 -0.11
CA PHE A 44 6.63 14.97 -0.38
C PHE A 44 5.27 15.57 -0.74
N THR A 45 4.54 14.91 -1.64
CA THR A 45 3.22 15.38 -2.10
C THR A 45 2.06 14.59 -1.50
N CYS A 46 2.34 13.41 -0.96
CA CYS A 46 1.34 12.60 -0.28
C CYS A 46 1.93 11.83 0.91
N ILE A 47 1.04 11.29 1.75
CA ILE A 47 1.41 10.49 2.91
C ILE A 47 0.53 9.25 3.04
N GLN A 48 1.09 8.21 3.67
CA GLN A 48 0.29 7.16 4.30
C GLN A 48 0.15 7.47 5.79
N LEU A 49 -1.12 7.52 6.24
CA LEU A 49 -1.49 7.80 7.63
C LEU A 49 -2.17 6.57 8.25
N PRO A 50 -1.45 5.71 8.98
CA PRO A 50 -2.08 4.58 9.67
C PRO A 50 -2.97 5.04 10.84
N SER A 51 -4.18 4.46 10.97
CA SER A 51 -5.11 4.76 12.07
C SER A 51 -4.47 4.58 13.44
N LYS A 52 -3.61 3.56 13.61
CA LYS A 52 -2.86 3.33 14.87
C LYS A 52 -1.97 4.49 15.27
N VAL A 53 -1.44 5.25 14.28
CA VAL A 53 -0.61 6.44 14.54
C VAL A 53 -1.49 7.57 15.07
N VAL A 54 -2.68 7.74 14.48
CA VAL A 54 -3.69 8.70 14.95
C VAL A 54 -4.15 8.35 16.36
N TYR A 55 -4.55 7.11 16.59
CA TYR A 55 -4.99 6.63 17.90
C TYR A 55 -3.94 6.91 19.00
N LYS A 56 -2.69 6.53 18.73
CA LYS A 56 -1.59 6.75 19.66
C LYS A 56 -1.31 8.23 19.92
N SER A 57 -1.34 9.05 18.87
CA SER A 57 -1.00 10.47 18.95
C SER A 57 -2.00 11.28 19.76
N TYR A 58 -3.29 10.93 19.65
CA TYR A 58 -4.38 11.67 20.31
C TYR A 58 -4.94 10.98 21.55
N GLY A 59 -4.48 9.77 21.87
CA GLY A 59 -4.99 8.98 23.00
C GLY A 59 -6.45 8.55 22.81
N ILE A 60 -6.85 8.26 21.57
CA ILE A 60 -8.21 7.87 21.19
C ILE A 60 -8.25 6.45 20.66
N ASP A 61 -9.44 5.92 20.50
CA ASP A 61 -9.75 4.74 19.71
C ASP A 61 -10.55 5.12 18.44
N ARG A 62 -11.16 4.14 17.77
CA ARG A 62 -11.96 4.37 16.55
C ARG A 62 -13.13 5.33 16.75
N THR A 63 -13.65 5.47 17.98
CA THR A 63 -14.79 6.37 18.28
C THR A 63 -14.38 7.85 18.26
N GLY A 64 -13.09 8.14 18.45
CA GLY A 64 -12.53 9.47 18.37
C GLY A 64 -12.15 9.92 16.94
N LEU A 65 -12.42 9.11 15.92
CA LEU A 65 -12.29 9.52 14.51
C LEU A 65 -13.53 10.33 14.11
N ASP A 66 -13.56 11.60 14.50
CA ASP A 66 -14.69 12.51 14.33
C ASP A 66 -14.43 13.64 13.31
N GLU A 67 -15.45 14.47 13.11
CA GLU A 67 -15.42 15.61 12.17
C GLU A 67 -14.43 16.70 12.60
N ASP A 68 -14.31 16.95 13.90
CA ASP A 68 -13.42 17.98 14.43
C ASP A 68 -11.96 17.60 14.21
N LEU A 69 -11.60 16.36 14.48
CA LEU A 69 -10.25 15.84 14.20
C LEU A 69 -9.97 15.86 12.69
N ALA A 70 -10.93 15.44 11.86
CA ALA A 70 -10.76 15.46 10.41
C ALA A 70 -10.57 16.89 9.88
N ALA A 71 -11.37 17.86 10.37
CA ALA A 71 -11.24 19.26 9.98
C ALA A 71 -9.86 19.83 10.37
N ARG A 72 -9.38 19.50 11.57
CA ARG A 72 -8.05 19.91 12.03
C ARG A 72 -6.94 19.32 11.16
N LEU A 73 -7.00 18.03 10.85
CA LEU A 73 -5.99 17.39 10.01
C LEU A 73 -6.01 17.92 8.57
N ARG A 74 -7.20 18.17 7.99
CA ARG A 74 -7.31 18.78 6.66
C ARG A 74 -6.64 20.17 6.61
N ALA A 75 -6.87 21.01 7.61
CA ALA A 75 -6.23 22.32 7.64
C ALA A 75 -4.69 22.23 7.62
N VAL A 76 -4.12 21.24 8.32
CA VAL A 76 -2.66 21.02 8.33
C VAL A 76 -2.18 20.40 7.01
N LEU A 77 -2.95 19.49 6.41
CA LEU A 77 -2.65 18.91 5.09
C LEU A 77 -2.65 20.00 4.00
N ASP A 78 -3.64 20.90 4.03
CA ASP A 78 -3.74 22.04 3.11
C ASP A 78 -2.56 23.01 3.29
N GLU A 79 -2.17 23.31 4.53
CA GLU A 79 -1.01 24.15 4.86
C GLU A 79 0.29 23.54 4.34
N ALA A 80 0.45 22.21 4.50
CA ALA A 80 1.62 21.47 4.05
C ALA A 80 1.67 21.26 2.52
N GLY A 81 0.56 21.45 1.81
CA GLY A 81 0.43 21.07 0.39
C GLY A 81 0.52 19.59 0.14
N VAL A 82 0.06 18.76 1.10
CA VAL A 82 0.17 17.29 1.08
C VAL A 82 -1.21 16.67 1.18
N HIS A 83 -1.45 15.56 0.50
CA HIS A 83 -2.69 14.79 0.68
C HIS A 83 -2.45 13.42 1.31
N VAL A 84 -3.50 12.80 1.82
CA VAL A 84 -3.46 11.42 2.31
C VAL A 84 -3.73 10.50 1.12
N ALA A 85 -2.71 9.75 0.67
CA ALA A 85 -2.87 8.72 -0.34
C ALA A 85 -3.61 7.51 0.23
N VAL A 86 -3.22 7.09 1.45
CA VAL A 86 -3.78 5.93 2.14
C VAL A 86 -3.99 6.23 3.62
N PHE A 87 -5.22 6.07 4.10
CA PHE A 87 -5.54 5.96 5.52
C PHE A 87 -5.55 4.48 5.91
N GLY A 88 -4.55 4.03 6.66
CA GLY A 88 -4.33 2.61 6.91
C GLY A 88 -5.23 2.04 8.01
N CYS A 89 -6.01 0.99 7.68
CA CYS A 89 -6.81 0.20 8.61
C CYS A 89 -6.39 -1.27 8.52
N TYR A 90 -5.29 -1.63 9.22
CA TYR A 90 -4.65 -2.95 9.11
C TYR A 90 -5.26 -3.93 10.10
N LYS A 91 -6.48 -4.43 9.78
CA LYS A 91 -7.21 -5.44 10.55
C LYS A 91 -7.41 -6.70 9.72
N ASN A 92 -7.24 -7.86 10.35
CA ASN A 92 -7.31 -9.14 9.66
C ASN A 92 -8.74 -9.47 9.21
N LEU A 93 -8.99 -9.37 7.90
CA LEU A 93 -10.27 -9.75 7.29
C LEU A 93 -10.35 -11.25 6.95
N ALA A 94 -9.23 -11.98 7.01
CA ALA A 94 -9.16 -13.42 6.76
C ALA A 94 -9.39 -14.26 8.02
N THR A 95 -9.65 -13.64 9.18
CA THR A 95 -9.84 -14.36 10.43
C THR A 95 -11.05 -15.30 10.36
N PRO A 96 -10.91 -16.56 10.80
CA PRO A 96 -12.05 -17.49 10.90
C PRO A 96 -12.94 -17.22 12.13
N ASP A 97 -12.51 -16.34 13.04
CA ASP A 97 -13.24 -15.97 14.24
C ASP A 97 -14.26 -14.86 13.90
N ALA A 98 -15.55 -15.22 13.94
CA ALA A 98 -16.64 -14.30 13.62
C ALA A 98 -16.70 -13.07 14.55
N ALA A 99 -16.31 -13.21 15.83
CA ALA A 99 -16.30 -12.08 16.77
C ALA A 99 -15.15 -11.11 16.45
N GLN A 100 -13.97 -11.63 16.12
CA GLN A 100 -12.85 -10.82 15.67
C GLN A 100 -13.15 -10.12 14.34
N LEU A 101 -13.80 -10.82 13.41
CA LEU A 101 -14.21 -10.20 12.13
C LEU A 101 -15.20 -9.06 12.36
N ALA A 102 -16.22 -9.27 13.21
CA ALA A 102 -17.20 -8.24 13.54
C ALA A 102 -16.52 -6.99 14.14
N GLU A 103 -15.59 -7.20 15.08
CA GLU A 103 -14.81 -6.12 15.69
C GLU A 103 -13.92 -5.39 14.65
N SER A 104 -13.29 -6.13 13.75
CA SER A 104 -12.51 -5.55 12.64
C SER A 104 -13.39 -4.71 11.73
N LEU A 105 -14.59 -5.15 11.40
CA LEU A 105 -15.53 -4.41 10.55
C LEU A 105 -15.99 -3.09 11.20
N GLU A 106 -16.08 -3.01 12.53
CA GLU A 106 -16.33 -1.73 13.21
C GLU A 106 -15.14 -0.75 13.06
N ASP A 107 -13.90 -1.25 13.05
CA ASP A 107 -12.74 -0.42 12.72
C ASP A 107 -12.79 0.06 11.26
N TYR A 108 -13.16 -0.80 10.29
CA TYR A 108 -13.33 -0.39 8.89
C TYR A 108 -14.45 0.64 8.73
N ARG A 109 -15.57 0.49 9.41
CA ARG A 109 -16.66 1.46 9.42
C ARG A 109 -16.20 2.85 9.87
N ALA A 110 -15.42 2.91 10.96
CA ALA A 110 -14.88 4.16 11.45
C ALA A 110 -13.83 4.76 10.50
N CYS A 111 -12.91 3.91 9.99
CA CYS A 111 -11.85 4.35 9.10
C CYS A 111 -12.37 4.84 7.74
N THR A 112 -13.35 4.16 7.13
CA THR A 112 -13.95 4.59 5.84
C THR A 112 -14.70 5.91 5.98
N ARG A 113 -15.48 6.08 7.07
CA ARG A 113 -16.11 7.36 7.38
C ARG A 113 -15.08 8.48 7.57
N PHE A 114 -14.01 8.22 8.31
CA PHE A 114 -12.98 9.20 8.56
C PHE A 114 -12.18 9.54 7.29
N ALA A 115 -11.89 8.56 6.44
CA ALA A 115 -11.26 8.77 5.14
C ALA A 115 -12.12 9.68 4.23
N ALA A 116 -13.44 9.54 4.24
CA ALA A 116 -14.36 10.44 3.55
C ALA A 116 -14.25 11.87 4.10
N LEU A 117 -14.20 12.03 5.42
CA LEU A 117 -14.02 13.33 6.09
C LEU A 117 -12.65 13.95 5.81
N LEU A 118 -11.60 13.15 5.58
CA LEU A 118 -10.27 13.64 5.19
C LEU A 118 -10.16 14.08 3.72
N GLY A 119 -11.24 14.01 2.94
CA GLY A 119 -11.27 14.44 1.55
C GLY A 119 -11.43 13.28 0.55
N GLY A 120 -11.80 12.09 1.02
CA GLY A 120 -12.06 10.91 0.17
C GLY A 120 -10.82 10.09 -0.16
N CYS A 121 -9.81 10.09 0.72
CA CYS A 121 -8.62 9.26 0.56
C CYS A 121 -8.95 7.76 0.59
N ALA A 122 -8.08 6.94 0.04
CA ALA A 122 -8.26 5.49 0.10
C ALA A 122 -8.06 4.94 1.52
N VAL A 123 -8.81 3.90 1.89
CA VAL A 123 -8.52 3.07 3.06
C VAL A 123 -7.68 1.89 2.61
N GLY A 124 -6.50 1.69 3.24
CA GLY A 124 -5.58 0.60 2.90
C GLY A 124 -5.61 -0.50 3.95
N THR A 125 -5.45 -1.75 3.49
CA THR A 125 -5.33 -2.94 4.34
C THR A 125 -4.42 -4.01 3.73
N GLU A 126 -3.74 -4.75 4.58
CA GLU A 126 -3.12 -6.04 4.22
C GLU A 126 -4.20 -7.11 4.00
N THR A 127 -3.82 -8.24 3.39
CA THR A 127 -4.77 -9.33 3.11
C THR A 127 -4.90 -10.36 4.23
N GLY A 128 -4.04 -10.27 5.24
CA GLY A 128 -4.14 -11.00 6.49
C GLY A 128 -3.87 -12.51 6.37
N ARG A 129 -4.19 -13.23 7.46
CA ARG A 129 -3.90 -14.67 7.60
C ARG A 129 -5.09 -15.40 8.21
N PRO A 130 -5.37 -16.65 7.78
CA PRO A 130 -6.60 -17.37 8.12
C PRO A 130 -6.55 -18.02 9.52
N ASN A 131 -6.03 -17.32 10.51
CA ASN A 131 -6.00 -17.80 11.88
C ASN A 131 -6.16 -16.64 12.86
N ALA A 132 -6.72 -16.94 14.05
CA ALA A 132 -7.02 -15.96 15.07
C ALA A 132 -5.78 -15.22 15.60
N GLY A 133 -4.61 -15.84 15.52
CA GLY A 133 -3.35 -15.22 15.95
C GLY A 133 -2.69 -14.34 14.87
N ASN A 134 -3.27 -14.27 13.68
CA ASN A 134 -2.70 -13.61 12.50
C ASN A 134 -1.22 -14.01 12.22
N LYS A 135 -0.92 -15.32 12.41
CA LYS A 135 0.43 -15.86 12.26
C LYS A 135 0.65 -16.40 10.86
N VAL A 136 1.88 -16.30 10.37
CA VAL A 136 2.29 -16.94 9.12
C VAL A 136 2.21 -18.47 9.29
N ALA A 137 1.44 -19.12 8.43
CA ALA A 137 1.26 -20.57 8.40
C ALA A 137 0.79 -21.01 7.01
N ASP A 138 0.94 -22.30 6.69
CA ASP A 138 0.62 -22.83 5.36
C ASP A 138 -0.88 -22.92 5.08
N ASP A 139 -1.72 -22.80 6.11
CA ASP A 139 -3.18 -22.68 5.97
C ASP A 139 -3.62 -21.51 5.08
N ARG A 140 -2.77 -20.48 4.91
CA ARG A 140 -3.02 -19.36 3.96
C ARG A 140 -3.15 -19.80 2.50
N PHE A 141 -2.62 -20.95 2.14
CA PHE A 141 -2.74 -21.49 0.78
C PHE A 141 -4.04 -22.24 0.52
N GLU A 142 -4.75 -22.62 1.58
CA GLU A 142 -5.98 -23.38 1.48
C GLU A 142 -7.12 -22.57 0.84
N PRO A 143 -8.03 -23.21 0.09
CA PRO A 143 -9.20 -22.52 -0.47
C PRO A 143 -10.06 -21.81 0.58
N ALA A 144 -10.20 -22.41 1.78
CA ALA A 144 -10.95 -21.83 2.88
C ALA A 144 -10.39 -20.49 3.37
N ALA A 145 -9.07 -20.27 3.25
CA ALA A 145 -8.46 -18.98 3.58
C ALA A 145 -8.91 -17.87 2.60
N MET A 146 -8.94 -18.20 1.32
CA MET A 146 -9.44 -17.29 0.28
C MET A 146 -10.94 -17.00 0.47
N ASP A 147 -11.74 -18.02 0.80
CA ASP A 147 -13.17 -17.85 1.06
C ASP A 147 -13.41 -16.92 2.26
N ALA A 148 -12.69 -17.13 3.36
CA ALA A 148 -12.78 -16.28 4.55
C ALA A 148 -12.37 -14.84 4.24
N PHE A 149 -11.25 -14.65 3.54
CA PHE A 149 -10.79 -13.31 3.16
C PHE A 149 -11.77 -12.60 2.23
N CYS A 150 -12.24 -13.25 1.16
CA CYS A 150 -13.21 -12.63 0.24
C CYS A 150 -14.52 -12.27 0.98
N GLY A 151 -15.01 -13.12 1.89
CA GLY A 151 -16.19 -12.82 2.69
C GLY A 151 -16.00 -11.60 3.62
N GLY A 152 -14.87 -11.54 4.32
CA GLY A 152 -14.54 -10.38 5.18
C GLY A 152 -14.33 -9.10 4.37
N LEU A 153 -13.64 -9.21 3.24
CA LEU A 153 -13.37 -8.08 2.35
C LEU A 153 -14.65 -7.53 1.69
N ALA A 154 -15.58 -8.39 1.27
CA ALA A 154 -16.84 -7.95 0.71
C ALA A 154 -17.62 -7.07 1.70
N ASN A 155 -17.71 -7.48 2.96
CA ASN A 155 -18.35 -6.66 4.01
C ASN A 155 -17.63 -5.32 4.22
N ALA A 156 -16.29 -5.30 4.16
CA ALA A 156 -15.53 -4.05 4.28
C ALA A 156 -15.72 -3.14 3.05
N CYS A 157 -15.85 -3.73 1.84
CA CYS A 157 -16.16 -2.99 0.62
C CYS A 157 -17.54 -2.32 0.67
N GLU A 158 -18.55 -2.99 1.21
CA GLU A 158 -19.88 -2.37 1.41
C GLU A 158 -19.80 -1.11 2.28
N LEU A 159 -18.95 -1.12 3.33
CA LEU A 159 -18.69 0.04 4.18
C LEU A 159 -17.99 1.17 3.43
N ALA A 160 -17.02 0.82 2.57
CA ALA A 160 -16.30 1.77 1.74
C ALA A 160 -17.20 2.41 0.67
N GLU A 161 -18.02 1.60 -0.01
CA GLU A 161 -19.03 2.07 -0.96
C GLU A 161 -20.03 3.03 -0.31
N ALA A 162 -20.55 2.68 0.87
CA ALA A 162 -21.45 3.54 1.63
C ALA A 162 -20.82 4.87 2.04
N ALA A 163 -19.51 4.89 2.28
CA ALA A 163 -18.74 6.09 2.61
C ALA A 163 -18.26 6.86 1.36
N GLY A 164 -18.33 6.26 0.17
CA GLY A 164 -17.85 6.84 -1.08
C GLY A 164 -16.34 6.93 -1.19
N VAL A 165 -15.61 5.99 -0.58
CA VAL A 165 -14.13 5.96 -0.58
C VAL A 165 -13.60 4.65 -1.14
N PRO A 166 -12.40 4.62 -1.75
CA PRO A 166 -11.76 3.37 -2.16
C PRO A 166 -11.29 2.55 -0.95
N LEU A 167 -11.38 1.22 -1.06
CA LEU A 167 -10.73 0.26 -0.19
C LEU A 167 -9.66 -0.49 -0.99
N LEU A 168 -8.41 -0.40 -0.56
CA LEU A 168 -7.29 -0.98 -1.29
C LEU A 168 -6.66 -2.10 -0.48
N ILE A 169 -6.50 -3.26 -1.12
CA ILE A 169 -5.75 -4.39 -0.54
C ILE A 169 -4.27 -4.31 -0.95
N GLU A 170 -3.39 -4.65 -0.04
CA GLU A 170 -1.97 -4.80 -0.27
C GLU A 170 -1.59 -6.29 -0.21
N PRO A 171 -1.37 -6.96 -1.35
CA PRO A 171 -0.93 -8.34 -1.39
C PRO A 171 0.46 -8.54 -0.80
N GLY A 172 0.66 -9.63 -0.06
CA GLY A 172 1.94 -9.95 0.55
C GLY A 172 2.25 -11.46 0.51
N TRP A 173 3.49 -11.84 0.22
CA TRP A 173 3.89 -13.24 0.04
C TRP A 173 3.56 -14.15 1.24
N ASN A 174 3.52 -13.58 2.43
CA ASN A 174 3.24 -14.30 3.69
C ASN A 174 1.77 -14.23 4.14
N GLU A 175 0.88 -13.82 3.25
CA GLU A 175 -0.54 -13.60 3.50
C GLU A 175 -1.44 -14.45 2.60
N VAL A 176 -2.76 -14.29 2.72
CA VAL A 176 -3.75 -15.01 1.90
C VAL A 176 -3.58 -14.66 0.43
N VAL A 177 -3.38 -13.38 0.09
CA VAL A 177 -3.15 -12.95 -1.30
C VAL A 177 -1.66 -12.78 -1.53
N ASN A 178 -1.00 -13.84 -1.96
CA ASN A 178 0.45 -13.94 -2.04
C ASN A 178 1.00 -14.09 -3.46
N THR A 179 0.15 -14.00 -4.47
CA THR A 179 0.55 -14.00 -5.89
C THR A 179 -0.31 -13.05 -6.71
N PRO A 180 0.17 -12.61 -7.88
CA PRO A 180 -0.63 -11.81 -8.81
C PRO A 180 -1.94 -12.49 -9.23
N GLU A 181 -1.95 -13.80 -9.38
CA GLU A 181 -3.13 -14.59 -9.74
C GLU A 181 -4.18 -14.59 -8.63
N ARG A 182 -3.76 -14.77 -7.37
CA ARG A 182 -4.67 -14.69 -6.22
C ARG A 182 -5.22 -13.29 -6.03
N CYS A 183 -4.44 -12.26 -6.33
CA CYS A 183 -4.92 -10.88 -6.35
C CYS A 183 -6.06 -10.72 -7.37
N ARG A 184 -5.88 -11.19 -8.61
CA ARG A 184 -6.93 -11.16 -9.63
C ARG A 184 -8.16 -11.94 -9.20
N GLU A 185 -7.97 -13.14 -8.64
CA GLU A 185 -9.08 -13.96 -8.12
C GLU A 185 -9.93 -13.20 -7.08
N VAL A 186 -9.30 -12.51 -6.14
CA VAL A 186 -10.01 -11.70 -5.13
C VAL A 186 -10.80 -10.57 -5.78
N LEU A 187 -10.18 -9.82 -6.70
CA LEU A 187 -10.85 -8.73 -7.40
C LEU A 187 -12.09 -9.22 -8.17
N ASP A 188 -11.97 -10.37 -8.86
CA ASP A 188 -13.07 -10.95 -9.62
C ASP A 188 -14.18 -11.53 -8.73
N ARG A 189 -13.82 -12.08 -7.56
CA ARG A 189 -14.78 -12.71 -6.63
C ARG A 189 -15.56 -11.68 -5.81
N VAL A 190 -14.91 -10.61 -5.39
CA VAL A 190 -15.56 -9.56 -4.57
C VAL A 190 -16.35 -8.59 -5.45
N ASP A 191 -15.85 -8.29 -6.65
CA ASP A 191 -16.51 -7.47 -7.70
C ASP A 191 -17.12 -6.17 -7.16
N SER A 192 -16.36 -5.46 -6.30
CA SER A 192 -16.80 -4.19 -5.71
C SER A 192 -16.21 -3.00 -6.45
N THR A 193 -17.02 -1.96 -6.66
CA THR A 193 -16.58 -0.71 -7.29
C THR A 193 -15.62 0.10 -6.41
N ALA A 194 -15.63 -0.12 -5.10
CA ALA A 194 -14.69 0.50 -4.16
C ALA A 194 -13.34 -0.20 -4.11
N LEU A 195 -13.26 -1.48 -4.54
CA LEU A 195 -12.06 -2.28 -4.38
C LEU A 195 -10.95 -1.90 -5.37
N GLY A 196 -9.74 -1.80 -4.86
CA GLY A 196 -8.52 -1.62 -5.65
C GLY A 196 -7.30 -2.21 -4.95
N VAL A 197 -6.13 -1.89 -5.47
CA VAL A 197 -4.87 -2.48 -5.02
C VAL A 197 -3.86 -1.39 -4.64
N ILE A 198 -3.22 -1.56 -3.49
CA ILE A 198 -1.90 -1.00 -3.20
C ILE A 198 -0.90 -2.04 -3.72
N TYR A 199 -0.06 -1.66 -4.64
CA TYR A 199 0.96 -2.56 -5.13
C TYR A 199 2.32 -2.21 -4.55
N ASP A 200 2.79 -3.07 -3.65
CA ASP A 200 4.16 -3.13 -3.19
C ASP A 200 4.83 -4.35 -3.83
N PRO A 201 5.75 -4.16 -4.77
CA PRO A 201 6.39 -5.28 -5.45
C PRO A 201 7.24 -6.14 -4.50
N VAL A 202 7.88 -5.51 -3.49
CA VAL A 202 8.73 -6.22 -2.54
C VAL A 202 7.91 -7.03 -1.53
N SER A 203 6.71 -6.56 -1.15
CA SER A 203 5.78 -7.32 -0.31
C SER A 203 5.36 -8.66 -0.94
N LEU A 204 5.31 -8.76 -2.26
CA LEU A 204 5.02 -10.01 -2.98
C LEU A 204 6.23 -10.91 -3.18
N LEU A 205 7.45 -10.44 -2.90
CA LEU A 205 8.66 -11.22 -3.10
C LEU A 205 8.92 -12.16 -1.92
N HIS A 206 8.77 -13.45 -2.17
CA HIS A 206 9.33 -14.46 -1.28
C HIS A 206 10.86 -14.46 -1.43
N PRO A 207 11.65 -14.69 -0.36
CA PRO A 207 13.13 -14.71 -0.45
C PRO A 207 13.67 -15.60 -1.57
N THR A 208 13.04 -16.75 -1.81
CA THR A 208 13.47 -17.72 -2.83
C THR A 208 13.19 -17.27 -4.27
N VAL A 209 12.31 -16.28 -4.48
CA VAL A 209 11.97 -15.75 -5.81
C VAL A 209 12.42 -14.31 -6.01
N ALA A 210 13.18 -13.74 -5.09
CA ALA A 210 13.68 -12.37 -5.18
C ALA A 210 14.46 -12.10 -6.49
N ALA A 211 15.23 -13.09 -6.96
CA ALA A 211 15.96 -13.01 -8.23
C ALA A 211 15.03 -12.97 -9.47
N GLN A 212 13.73 -13.24 -9.30
CA GLN A 212 12.72 -13.25 -10.37
C GLN A 212 11.75 -12.06 -10.22
N SER A 213 12.15 -11.00 -9.49
CA SER A 213 11.32 -9.83 -9.21
C SER A 213 10.70 -9.20 -10.47
N ALA A 214 11.46 -9.13 -11.56
CA ALA A 214 10.98 -8.61 -12.85
C ALA A 214 9.78 -9.40 -13.42
N ASP A 215 9.75 -10.73 -13.26
CA ASP A 215 8.64 -11.55 -13.72
C ASP A 215 7.40 -11.35 -12.84
N VAL A 216 7.58 -11.23 -11.52
CA VAL A 216 6.48 -10.93 -10.58
C VAL A 216 5.88 -9.56 -10.91
N VAL A 217 6.71 -8.53 -11.13
CA VAL A 217 6.25 -7.18 -11.52
C VAL A 217 5.46 -7.24 -12.82
N ARG A 218 6.04 -7.82 -13.86
CA ARG A 218 5.38 -7.95 -15.16
C ARG A 218 4.02 -8.64 -15.03
N ARG A 219 3.97 -9.75 -14.31
CA ARG A 219 2.76 -10.53 -14.10
C ARG A 219 1.69 -9.76 -13.31
N MET A 220 2.10 -9.03 -12.28
CA MET A 220 1.19 -8.20 -11.51
C MET A 220 0.57 -7.08 -12.36
N LEU A 221 1.37 -6.40 -13.16
CA LEU A 221 0.90 -5.32 -14.03
C LEU A 221 -0.01 -5.84 -15.16
N GLU A 222 0.29 -7.02 -15.72
CA GLU A 222 -0.55 -7.67 -16.74
C GLU A 222 -1.94 -8.04 -16.22
N LEU A 223 -2.01 -8.61 -15.00
CA LEU A 223 -3.26 -9.12 -14.45
C LEU A 223 -4.08 -8.08 -13.70
N ASN A 224 -3.42 -7.15 -13.01
CA ASN A 224 -4.06 -6.29 -12.01
C ASN A 224 -3.77 -4.80 -12.22
N GLY A 225 -3.07 -4.41 -13.29
CA GLY A 225 -2.68 -3.02 -13.53
C GLY A 225 -3.88 -2.05 -13.59
N ASP A 226 -5.04 -2.51 -14.01
CA ASP A 226 -6.29 -1.75 -14.04
C ASP A 226 -6.83 -1.42 -12.65
N ALA A 227 -6.53 -2.27 -11.65
CA ALA A 227 -6.98 -2.14 -10.26
C ALA A 227 -5.98 -1.42 -9.34
N ILE A 228 -4.70 -1.28 -9.75
CA ILE A 228 -3.68 -0.59 -8.94
C ILE A 228 -4.04 0.89 -8.83
N ARG A 229 -4.12 1.41 -7.59
CA ARG A 229 -4.46 2.80 -7.28
C ARG A 229 -3.33 3.54 -6.58
N VAL A 230 -2.52 2.84 -5.80
CA VAL A 230 -1.36 3.37 -5.07
C VAL A 230 -0.21 2.38 -5.23
N LEU A 231 1.00 2.89 -5.30
CA LEU A 231 2.23 2.11 -5.22
C LEU A 231 2.86 2.30 -3.84
N HIS A 232 3.40 1.23 -3.27
CA HIS A 232 4.39 1.33 -2.22
C HIS A 232 5.77 1.05 -2.80
N ALA A 233 6.77 1.77 -2.30
CA ALA A 233 8.14 1.68 -2.78
C ALA A 233 9.10 1.40 -1.63
N LYS A 234 9.66 0.20 -1.63
CA LYS A 234 10.76 -0.21 -0.75
C LYS A 234 11.76 -1.05 -1.52
N ASP A 235 12.97 -1.07 -1.04
CA ASP A 235 14.04 -1.92 -1.54
C ASP A 235 14.30 -3.06 -0.56
N TYR A 236 15.19 -3.98 -0.90
CA TYR A 236 15.45 -5.12 -0.04
C TYR A 236 16.90 -5.60 -0.15
N GLU A 237 17.29 -6.37 0.85
CA GLU A 237 18.49 -7.19 0.86
C GLU A 237 18.09 -8.63 1.21
N VAL A 238 18.68 -9.60 0.52
CA VAL A 238 18.52 -11.02 0.86
C VAL A 238 19.65 -11.39 1.82
N VAL A 239 19.31 -11.81 3.02
CA VAL A 239 20.28 -12.23 4.04
C VAL A 239 20.03 -13.66 4.47
N ASP A 240 21.09 -14.35 4.89
CA ASP A 240 20.97 -15.64 5.54
C ASP A 240 20.22 -15.49 6.85
N ASN A 241 19.32 -16.40 7.12
CA ASN A 241 18.55 -16.44 8.35
C ASN A 241 18.70 -17.81 9.01
N GLU A 242 19.40 -17.83 10.12
CA GLU A 242 19.57 -19.03 10.93
C GLU A 242 18.38 -19.26 11.87
N ASP A 243 17.56 -18.22 12.10
CA ASP A 243 16.42 -18.26 13.01
C ASP A 243 15.10 -18.27 12.24
N SER A 244 14.20 -19.16 12.61
CA SER A 244 12.82 -19.22 12.07
C SER A 244 11.91 -18.20 12.77
N ASP A 245 12.09 -16.91 12.52
CA ASP A 245 11.33 -15.84 13.18
C ASP A 245 9.97 -15.49 12.51
N GLY A 246 9.44 -16.38 11.68
CA GLY A 246 8.15 -16.21 11.00
C GLY A 246 8.19 -15.34 9.73
N TRP A 247 9.30 -14.68 9.43
CA TRP A 247 9.58 -14.04 8.15
C TRP A 247 10.36 -14.95 7.20
N CYS A 248 10.72 -16.11 7.69
CA CYS A 248 11.42 -17.17 7.00
C CYS A 248 10.47 -18.35 6.87
N ASP A 249 10.38 -18.87 5.68
CA ASP A 249 9.60 -20.08 5.35
C ASP A 249 10.40 -21.38 5.50
N GLY A 250 11.51 -21.35 6.23
CA GLY A 250 12.44 -22.46 6.31
C GLY A 250 13.43 -22.56 5.13
N SER A 251 13.46 -21.57 4.23
CA SER A 251 14.40 -21.54 3.12
C SER A 251 15.84 -21.20 3.55
N GLY A 252 16.04 -20.78 4.80
CA GLY A 252 17.32 -20.31 5.31
C GLY A 252 17.66 -18.86 4.89
N SER A 253 16.75 -18.14 4.26
CA SER A 253 16.94 -16.76 3.82
C SER A 253 15.75 -15.89 4.22
N ARG A 254 15.98 -14.59 4.39
CA ARG A 254 14.92 -13.60 4.57
C ARG A 254 15.21 -12.32 3.77
N LEU A 255 14.16 -11.54 3.52
CA LEU A 255 14.30 -10.18 3.01
C LEU A 255 14.37 -9.20 4.19
N VAL A 256 15.38 -8.35 4.18
CA VAL A 256 15.47 -7.15 5.00
C VAL A 256 15.04 -5.98 4.14
N CYS A 257 13.99 -5.26 4.55
CA CYS A 257 13.45 -4.15 3.78
C CYS A 257 14.19 -2.84 4.09
N HIS A 258 14.39 -2.06 3.04
CA HIS A 258 15.05 -0.75 3.04
C HIS A 258 14.19 0.27 2.30
N GLY A 259 14.52 1.55 2.39
CA GLY A 259 13.89 2.57 1.56
C GLY A 259 14.24 2.41 0.08
N ALA A 260 13.37 2.90 -0.79
CA ALA A 260 13.51 2.77 -2.24
C ALA A 260 14.86 3.31 -2.75
N GLY A 261 15.61 2.49 -3.49
CA GLY A 261 16.91 2.82 -4.06
C GLY A 261 18.10 2.72 -3.09
N GLU A 262 17.92 2.31 -1.83
CA GLU A 262 19.03 2.23 -0.85
C GLU A 262 19.97 1.07 -1.15
N THR A 263 19.48 -0.06 -1.62
CA THR A 263 20.30 -1.23 -1.94
C THR A 263 20.51 -1.39 -3.44
N GLY A 264 19.61 -0.90 -4.26
CA GLY A 264 19.61 -1.11 -5.71
C GLY A 264 19.24 -2.54 -6.12
N ALA A 265 18.67 -3.35 -5.22
CA ALA A 265 18.25 -4.71 -5.52
C ALA A 265 16.94 -4.75 -6.32
N PHE A 266 16.06 -3.76 -6.11
CA PHE A 266 14.81 -3.64 -6.84
C PHE A 266 14.90 -2.58 -7.95
N ASP A 267 14.55 -2.96 -9.19
CA ASP A 267 14.47 -2.06 -10.34
C ASP A 267 13.07 -1.46 -10.44
N PHE A 268 12.93 -0.16 -10.15
CA PHE A 268 11.68 0.59 -10.26
C PHE A 268 11.36 1.11 -11.67
N ALA A 269 12.29 1.05 -12.62
CA ALA A 269 12.08 1.59 -13.98
C ALA A 269 10.86 0.99 -14.69
N PRO A 270 10.57 -0.33 -14.61
CA PRO A 270 9.36 -0.90 -15.22
C PRO A 270 8.05 -0.33 -14.63
N LEU A 271 8.03 -0.03 -13.32
CA LEU A 271 6.87 0.59 -12.67
C LEU A 271 6.70 2.05 -13.10
N ALA A 272 7.81 2.80 -13.20
CA ALA A 272 7.78 4.17 -13.69
C ALA A 272 7.29 4.25 -15.14
N ASP A 273 7.74 3.34 -15.98
CA ASP A 273 7.29 3.25 -17.39
C ASP A 273 5.80 2.89 -17.50
N TRP A 274 5.33 1.95 -16.67
CA TRP A 274 3.91 1.62 -16.58
C TRP A 274 3.10 2.81 -16.08
N ALA A 275 3.54 3.47 -15.00
CA ALA A 275 2.84 4.62 -14.43
C ALA A 275 2.67 5.75 -15.45
N ARG A 276 3.71 6.12 -16.17
CA ARG A 276 3.62 7.16 -17.21
C ARG A 276 2.60 6.84 -18.32
N LYS A 277 2.43 5.56 -18.64
CA LYS A 277 1.53 5.10 -19.72
C LYS A 277 0.09 4.90 -19.26
N VAL A 278 -0.11 4.41 -18.06
CA VAL A 278 -1.40 3.92 -17.57
C VAL A 278 -2.00 4.83 -16.49
N ARG A 279 -1.16 5.34 -15.57
CA ARG A 279 -1.56 6.17 -14.43
C ARG A 279 -0.54 7.26 -14.13
N PRO A 280 -0.35 8.24 -15.02
CA PRO A 280 0.60 9.32 -14.77
C PRO A 280 0.27 10.06 -13.48
N GLY A 281 1.29 10.24 -12.64
CA GLY A 281 1.15 10.87 -11.34
C GLY A 281 0.45 9.99 -10.29
N ILE A 282 0.53 8.67 -10.40
CA ILE A 282 0.06 7.77 -9.34
C ILE A 282 0.82 8.04 -8.03
N ASP A 283 0.10 8.01 -6.90
CA ASP A 283 0.72 8.11 -5.58
C ASP A 283 1.65 6.91 -5.34
N CYS A 284 2.90 7.20 -4.96
CA CYS A 284 3.93 6.22 -4.67
C CYS A 284 4.51 6.52 -3.30
N VAL A 285 4.13 5.73 -2.29
CA VAL A 285 4.51 5.95 -0.90
C VAL A 285 5.77 5.15 -0.57
N ILE A 286 6.81 5.83 -0.14
CA ILE A 286 8.04 5.20 0.33
C ILE A 286 7.78 4.52 1.66
N GLU A 287 8.23 3.27 1.77
CA GLU A 287 8.24 2.49 2.99
C GLU A 287 9.65 2.13 3.43
N ASN A 288 9.83 1.85 4.72
CA ASN A 288 11.07 1.40 5.32
C ASN A 288 12.27 2.36 5.14
N SER A 289 12.04 3.60 4.72
CA SER A 289 13.05 4.65 4.82
C SER A 289 13.22 5.11 6.27
N THR A 290 14.27 5.83 6.53
CA THR A 290 14.56 6.44 7.83
C THR A 290 14.53 7.97 7.71
N PRO A 291 14.47 8.73 8.82
CA PRO A 291 14.63 10.18 8.77
C PRO A 291 15.88 10.67 8.05
N ALA A 292 16.92 9.85 7.97
CA ALA A 292 18.16 10.19 7.29
C ALA A 292 18.14 9.89 5.78
N THR A 293 17.28 8.97 5.33
CA THR A 293 17.31 8.44 3.95
C THR A 293 16.08 8.80 3.13
N ASN A 294 14.96 9.20 3.76
CA ASN A 294 13.69 9.44 3.10
C ASN A 294 13.76 10.46 1.94
N VAL A 295 14.57 11.53 2.07
CA VAL A 295 14.77 12.52 1.00
C VAL A 295 15.55 11.91 -0.18
N ALA A 296 16.57 11.10 0.09
CA ALA A 296 17.32 10.42 -0.97
C ALA A 296 16.44 9.41 -1.72
N CYS A 297 15.60 8.66 -1.01
CA CYS A 297 14.62 7.74 -1.62
C CYS A 297 13.61 8.49 -2.49
N ARG A 298 13.11 9.67 -2.02
CA ARG A 298 12.23 10.53 -2.81
C ARG A 298 12.92 10.97 -4.11
N ASP A 299 14.15 11.50 -4.00
CA ASP A 299 14.89 12.02 -5.15
C ASP A 299 15.23 10.92 -6.16
N TYR A 300 15.50 9.69 -5.68
CA TYR A 300 15.66 8.52 -6.52
C TYR A 300 14.40 8.24 -7.34
N LEU A 301 13.22 8.17 -6.71
CA LEU A 301 11.95 7.90 -7.42
C LEU A 301 11.55 9.02 -8.37
N LEU A 302 11.84 10.29 -8.03
CA LEU A 302 11.59 11.43 -8.92
C LEU A 302 12.54 11.48 -10.12
N GLY A 303 13.70 10.83 -10.01
CA GLY A 303 14.69 10.74 -11.09
C GLY A 303 14.43 9.64 -12.11
N LEU A 304 13.47 8.75 -11.85
CA LEU A 304 13.04 7.71 -12.79
C LEU A 304 12.15 8.31 -13.86
#